data_8e1c8cc9fad1ea11ef59ee4f128d307c
#
_entry.id   8e1c8cc9fad1ea11ef59ee4f128d307c
#
_cell.length_a   1.000
_cell.length_b   1.000
_cell.length_c   1.000
_cell.angle_alpha   90.00
_cell.angle_beta   90.00
_cell.angle_gamma   90.00
#
_symmetry.space_group_name_H-M   'P 1'
#
loop_
_entity.id
_entity.type
_entity.pdbx_description
1 polymer ?
#
loop_
_entity_poly.entity_id
_entity_poly.type
_entity_poly.pdbx_seq_one_letter_code
_entity_poly.pdbx_strand_id
1 'polypeptide(L)'
;QKLNDFIQKWLISKISNVLKSLIDLKNIKEDKSSIKALAYQLYENNGVLKREQVSDYLKNLEQIDRKVLRELGVKFGRYHVFLYQLIKPDAVSLRTLLWKNFHQKFYNLKPPTFGLNFLEDKDSQNKNFMLLCGFEKFDNLFVRIDILERLFVQIINATSKENSEIKMIPEMLNLLGCSKENFKKLLQK
;
A
#
# COMPACT_ATOMS: atom_id res chain seq x y z
N GLN A 1 30.38 3.34 -24.30
CA GLN A 1 30.48 2.13 -23.50
C GLN A 1 30.59 2.47 -22.00
N LYS A 2 31.65 3.20 -21.56
CA LYS A 2 31.87 3.59 -20.14
C LYS A 2 30.68 4.37 -19.50
N LEU A 3 30.00 5.26 -20.24
CA LEU A 3 28.85 6.02 -19.75
C LEU A 3 27.65 5.11 -19.50
N ASN A 4 27.37 4.19 -20.41
CA ASN A 4 26.28 3.23 -20.24
C ASN A 4 26.50 2.31 -19.04
N ASP A 5 27.74 1.85 -18.84
CA ASP A 5 28.10 1.01 -17.67
C ASP A 5 27.92 1.79 -16.36
N PHE A 6 28.26 3.07 -16.35
CA PHE A 6 28.04 3.95 -15.18
C PHE A 6 26.55 4.15 -14.90
N ILE A 7 25.76 4.47 -15.92
CA ILE A 7 24.29 4.65 -15.79
C ILE A 7 23.63 3.36 -15.29
N GLN A 8 24.01 2.20 -15.82
CA GLN A 8 23.48 0.92 -15.37
C GLN A 8 23.80 0.65 -13.89
N LYS A 9 25.05 0.84 -13.47
CA LYS A 9 25.45 0.68 -12.06
C LYS A 9 24.68 1.63 -11.15
N TRP A 10 24.56 2.90 -11.55
CA TRP A 10 23.79 3.88 -10.80
C TRP A 10 22.31 3.49 -10.68
N LEU A 11 21.68 3.04 -11.77
CA LEU A 11 20.27 2.63 -11.77
C LEU A 11 20.03 1.40 -10.87
N ILE A 12 20.90 0.39 -10.96
CA ILE A 12 20.85 -0.80 -10.10
C ILE A 12 20.97 -0.39 -8.63
N SER A 13 21.93 0.48 -8.31
CA SER A 13 22.11 0.99 -6.94
C SER A 13 20.88 1.77 -6.46
N LYS A 14 20.31 2.63 -7.31
CA LYS A 14 19.09 3.40 -6.99
C LYS A 14 17.91 2.47 -6.72
N ILE A 15 17.68 1.48 -7.57
CA ILE A 15 16.61 0.49 -7.40
C ILE A 15 16.81 -0.30 -6.10
N SER A 16 18.03 -0.80 -5.86
CA SER A 16 18.35 -1.59 -4.68
C SER A 16 18.16 -0.82 -3.38
N ASN A 17 18.44 0.47 -3.37
CA ASN A 17 18.26 1.32 -2.19
C ASN A 17 16.79 1.69 -1.95
N VAL A 18 16.11 2.18 -2.98
CA VAL A 18 14.72 2.69 -2.85
C VAL A 18 13.71 1.56 -2.68
N LEU A 19 13.91 0.43 -3.37
CA LEU A 19 13.02 -0.73 -3.32
C LEU A 19 13.58 -1.87 -2.45
N LYS A 20 14.49 -1.54 -1.52
CA LYS A 20 15.17 -2.51 -0.68
C LYS A 20 14.21 -3.51 -0.02
N SER A 21 13.14 -3.04 0.60
CA SER A 21 12.16 -3.89 1.29
C SER A 21 11.49 -4.91 0.34
N LEU A 22 11.26 -4.54 -0.93
CA LEU A 22 10.71 -5.45 -1.92
C LEU A 22 11.73 -6.51 -2.36
N ILE A 23 12.99 -6.09 -2.51
CA ILE A 23 14.09 -6.99 -2.87
C ILE A 23 14.40 -7.96 -1.73
N ASP A 24 14.38 -7.48 -0.49
CA ASP A 24 14.58 -8.32 0.69
C ASP A 24 13.51 -9.41 0.80
N LEU A 25 12.23 -9.12 0.47
CA LEU A 25 11.17 -10.13 0.39
C LEU A 25 11.43 -11.17 -0.71
N LYS A 26 11.91 -10.74 -1.88
CA LYS A 26 12.26 -11.65 -2.97
C LYS A 26 13.36 -12.63 -2.55
N ASN A 27 14.34 -12.16 -1.78
CA ASN A 27 15.53 -12.89 -1.41
C ASN A 27 15.45 -13.45 0.03
N ILE A 28 14.25 -13.63 0.54
CA ILE A 28 14.04 -14.11 1.91
C ILE A 28 14.72 -15.48 2.12
N LYS A 29 15.51 -15.60 3.19
CA LYS A 29 16.30 -16.81 3.51
C LYS A 29 15.58 -17.77 4.46
N GLU A 30 14.40 -17.39 4.92
CA GLU A 30 13.60 -18.23 5.83
C GLU A 30 13.17 -19.53 5.12
N ASP A 31 13.24 -20.65 5.83
CA ASP A 31 12.90 -21.96 5.25
C ASP A 31 11.41 -22.30 5.36
N LYS A 32 10.69 -21.63 6.25
CA LYS A 32 9.26 -21.87 6.46
C LYS A 32 8.43 -21.49 5.24
N SER A 33 7.73 -22.47 4.67
CA SER A 33 6.97 -22.31 3.43
C SER A 33 5.89 -21.22 3.50
N SER A 34 5.24 -21.04 4.67
CA SER A 34 4.21 -20.02 4.89
C SER A 34 4.75 -18.59 4.79
N ILE A 35 5.98 -18.35 5.29
CA ILE A 35 6.67 -17.07 5.20
C ILE A 35 7.03 -16.79 3.74
N LYS A 36 7.68 -17.77 3.07
CA LYS A 36 8.06 -17.67 1.65
C LYS A 36 6.85 -17.40 0.75
N ALA A 37 5.75 -18.10 0.99
CA ALA A 37 4.54 -17.95 0.19
C ALA A 37 3.97 -16.52 0.28
N LEU A 38 3.82 -15.97 1.49
CA LEU A 38 3.33 -14.59 1.64
C LEU A 38 4.33 -13.56 1.12
N ALA A 39 5.63 -13.76 1.35
CA ALA A 39 6.68 -12.88 0.81
C ALA A 39 6.67 -12.85 -0.72
N TYR A 40 6.50 -14.01 -1.35
CA TYR A 40 6.38 -14.12 -2.81
C TYR A 40 5.13 -13.41 -3.33
N GLN A 41 3.97 -13.62 -2.68
CA GLN A 41 2.73 -12.93 -3.05
C GLN A 41 2.85 -11.41 -2.96
N LEU A 42 3.48 -10.91 -1.88
CA LEU A 42 3.74 -9.48 -1.74
C LEU A 42 4.70 -8.96 -2.83
N TYR A 43 5.75 -9.71 -3.15
CA TYR A 43 6.69 -9.33 -4.20
C TYR A 43 6.00 -9.23 -5.57
N GLU A 44 5.26 -10.26 -5.98
CA GLU A 44 4.54 -10.31 -7.27
C GLU A 44 3.49 -9.20 -7.41
N ASN A 45 2.88 -8.80 -6.29
CA ASN A 45 1.88 -7.73 -6.26
C ASN A 45 2.47 -6.36 -5.87
N ASN A 46 3.76 -6.14 -6.15
CA ASN A 46 4.43 -4.87 -5.91
C ASN A 46 4.31 -4.36 -4.46
N GLY A 47 4.26 -5.27 -3.50
CA GLY A 47 4.28 -4.96 -2.07
C GLY A 47 2.96 -4.48 -1.47
N VAL A 48 1.83 -4.65 -2.15
CA VAL A 48 0.50 -4.32 -1.63
C VAL A 48 -0.50 -5.39 -2.01
N LEU A 49 -1.19 -5.96 -1.01
CA LEU A 49 -2.23 -6.98 -1.18
C LEU A 49 -3.44 -6.66 -0.32
N LYS A 50 -4.62 -6.96 -0.83
CA LYS A 50 -5.83 -7.00 0.02
C LYS A 50 -5.73 -8.18 0.97
N ARG A 51 -6.09 -7.96 2.22
CA ARG A 51 -6.01 -9.00 3.26
C ARG A 51 -6.87 -10.23 2.92
N GLU A 52 -8.03 -10.03 2.28
CA GLU A 52 -8.89 -11.11 1.82
C GLU A 52 -8.21 -12.06 0.83
N GLN A 53 -7.38 -11.53 -0.07
CA GLN A 53 -6.64 -12.31 -1.08
C GLN A 53 -5.57 -13.23 -0.48
N VAL A 54 -5.11 -12.92 0.72
CA VAL A 54 -4.05 -13.65 1.42
C VAL A 54 -4.53 -14.27 2.74
N SER A 55 -5.84 -14.34 2.95
CA SER A 55 -6.44 -14.84 4.21
C SER A 55 -5.90 -16.22 4.61
N ASP A 56 -5.77 -17.14 3.67
CA ASP A 56 -5.32 -18.50 3.94
C ASP A 56 -3.82 -18.56 4.28
N TYR A 57 -3.00 -17.74 3.61
CA TYR A 57 -1.60 -17.59 4.02
C TYR A 57 -1.48 -17.01 5.43
N LEU A 58 -2.32 -16.04 5.78
CA LEU A 58 -2.30 -15.39 7.09
C LEU A 58 -2.74 -16.31 8.23
N LYS A 59 -3.67 -17.26 7.98
CA LYS A 59 -4.09 -18.26 8.97
C LYS A 59 -2.93 -19.21 9.36
N ASN A 60 -2.06 -19.52 8.41
CA ASN A 60 -0.93 -20.42 8.57
C ASN A 60 0.31 -19.75 9.19
N LEU A 61 0.27 -18.44 9.45
CA LEU A 61 1.37 -17.70 10.08
C LEU A 61 1.22 -17.66 11.59
N GLU A 62 2.23 -18.15 12.27
CA GLU A 62 2.41 -17.98 13.71
C GLU A 62 2.85 -16.55 14.07
N GLN A 63 2.87 -16.26 15.37
CA GLN A 63 3.27 -14.93 15.83
C GLN A 63 4.74 -14.62 15.50
N ILE A 64 5.60 -15.61 15.58
CA ILE A 64 7.02 -15.49 15.24
C ILE A 64 7.23 -15.22 13.75
N ASP A 65 6.46 -15.88 12.89
CA ASP A 65 6.50 -15.66 11.42
C ASP A 65 6.12 -14.22 11.07
N ARG A 66 5.07 -13.72 11.73
CA ARG A 66 4.64 -12.32 11.56
C ARG A 66 5.68 -11.33 12.05
N LYS A 67 6.47 -11.69 13.08
CA LYS A 67 7.58 -10.87 13.57
C LYS A 67 8.67 -10.76 12.50
N VAL A 68 9.10 -11.88 11.94
CA VAL A 68 10.09 -11.90 10.84
C VAL A 68 9.64 -11.02 9.67
N LEU A 69 8.41 -11.18 9.22
CA LEU A 69 7.87 -10.36 8.12
C LEU A 69 7.78 -8.87 8.47
N ARG A 70 7.46 -8.52 9.74
CA ARG A 70 7.47 -7.12 10.19
C ARG A 70 8.88 -6.52 10.19
N GLU A 71 9.90 -7.29 10.52
CA GLU A 71 11.30 -6.86 10.46
C GLU A 71 11.73 -6.53 9.02
N LEU A 72 11.16 -7.21 8.02
CA LEU A 72 11.30 -6.90 6.61
C LEU A 72 10.43 -5.71 6.12
N GLY A 73 9.68 -5.09 7.03
CA GLY A 73 8.86 -3.91 6.75
C GLY A 73 7.40 -4.19 6.37
N VAL A 74 6.95 -5.46 6.45
CA VAL A 74 5.55 -5.82 6.19
C VAL A 74 4.64 -5.28 7.29
N LYS A 75 3.59 -4.59 6.91
CA LYS A 75 2.50 -4.15 7.77
C LYS A 75 1.28 -5.05 7.55
N PHE A 76 0.76 -5.59 8.65
CA PHE A 76 -0.47 -6.39 8.68
C PHE A 76 -1.62 -5.48 9.12
N GLY A 77 -2.25 -4.82 8.17
CA GLY A 77 -3.42 -3.98 8.41
C GLY A 77 -4.71 -4.78 8.50
N ARG A 78 -5.83 -4.09 8.71
CA ARG A 78 -7.17 -4.70 8.72
C ARG A 78 -7.63 -5.08 7.32
N TYR A 79 -7.38 -4.21 6.35
CA TYR A 79 -7.82 -4.37 4.96
C TYR A 79 -6.70 -4.76 4.01
N HIS A 80 -5.44 -4.40 4.36
CA HIS A 80 -4.29 -4.64 3.52
C HIS A 80 -3.12 -5.27 4.28
N VAL A 81 -2.33 -6.04 3.54
CA VAL A 81 -0.97 -6.43 3.92
C VAL A 81 -0.03 -5.73 2.94
N PHE A 82 0.89 -4.92 3.42
CA PHE A 82 1.69 -4.07 2.56
C PHE A 82 3.05 -3.70 3.13
N LEU A 83 3.96 -3.32 2.25
CA LEU A 83 5.26 -2.76 2.61
C LEU A 83 5.14 -1.24 2.77
N TYR A 84 5.23 -0.75 4.00
CA TYR A 84 5.08 0.68 4.30
C TYR A 84 6.08 1.58 3.57
N GLN A 85 7.31 1.11 3.36
CA GLN A 85 8.34 1.89 2.66
C GLN A 85 7.97 2.18 1.20
N LEU A 86 7.16 1.30 0.58
CA LEU A 86 6.79 1.44 -0.83
C LEU A 86 5.72 2.50 -1.10
N ILE A 87 4.99 2.96 -0.08
CA ILE A 87 4.03 4.07 -0.23
C ILE A 87 4.67 5.46 0.00
N LYS A 88 5.98 5.50 0.27
CA LYS A 88 6.73 6.76 0.33
C LYS A 88 6.98 7.35 -1.07
N PRO A 89 7.10 8.69 -1.19
CA PRO A 89 7.21 9.38 -2.47
C PRO A 89 8.27 8.83 -3.42
N ASP A 90 9.49 8.58 -2.94
CA ASP A 90 10.59 8.09 -3.76
C ASP A 90 10.30 6.69 -4.32
N ALA A 91 9.76 5.80 -3.48
CA ALA A 91 9.41 4.45 -3.89
C ALA A 91 8.22 4.44 -4.85
N VAL A 92 7.20 5.28 -4.62
CA VAL A 92 6.06 5.45 -5.55
C VAL A 92 6.56 5.97 -6.89
N SER A 93 7.40 7.02 -6.91
CA SER A 93 7.95 7.58 -8.15
C SER A 93 8.71 6.52 -8.96
N LEU A 94 9.59 5.77 -8.31
CA LEU A 94 10.40 4.75 -8.99
C LEU A 94 9.53 3.58 -9.47
N ARG A 95 8.64 3.04 -8.63
CA ARG A 95 7.76 1.93 -9.02
C ARG A 95 6.82 2.29 -10.15
N THR A 96 6.21 3.47 -10.11
CA THR A 96 5.32 3.93 -11.19
C THR A 96 6.07 4.17 -12.48
N LEU A 97 7.32 4.65 -12.43
CA LEU A 97 8.18 4.78 -13.61
C LEU A 97 8.47 3.42 -14.23
N LEU A 98 8.93 2.45 -13.43
CA LEU A 98 9.23 1.09 -13.89
C LEU A 98 7.98 0.40 -14.44
N TRP A 99 6.85 0.52 -13.73
CA TRP A 99 5.59 -0.07 -14.15
C TRP A 99 5.07 0.51 -15.47
N LYS A 100 5.14 1.83 -15.66
CA LYS A 100 4.76 2.47 -16.93
C LYS A 100 5.67 2.08 -18.08
N ASN A 101 6.96 1.93 -17.81
CA ASN A 101 7.92 1.47 -18.81
C ASN A 101 7.63 0.04 -19.28
N PHE A 102 7.18 -0.82 -18.38
CA PHE A 102 6.72 -2.17 -18.70
C PHE A 102 5.37 -2.19 -19.40
N HIS A 103 4.42 -1.36 -18.95
CA HIS A 103 3.06 -1.23 -19.48
C HIS A 103 2.92 0.03 -20.34
N GLN A 104 3.53 0.07 -21.52
CA GLN A 104 3.64 1.26 -22.39
C GLN A 104 2.31 1.96 -22.68
N LYS A 105 1.18 1.23 -22.75
CA LYS A 105 -0.18 1.80 -22.92
C LYS A 105 -0.60 2.77 -21.81
N PHE A 106 0.05 2.73 -20.67
CA PHE A 106 -0.24 3.57 -19.51
C PHE A 106 0.80 4.68 -19.27
N TYR A 107 1.63 4.97 -20.26
CA TYR A 107 2.72 5.95 -20.14
C TYR A 107 2.26 7.33 -19.65
N ASN A 108 1.06 7.76 -20.05
CA ASN A 108 0.53 9.08 -19.70
C ASN A 108 -0.02 9.19 -18.26
N LEU A 109 -0.18 8.08 -17.54
CA LEU A 109 -0.65 8.12 -16.16
C LEU A 109 0.34 8.87 -15.26
N LYS A 110 -0.19 9.72 -14.39
CA LYS A 110 0.61 10.45 -13.39
C LYS A 110 0.22 10.00 -11.98
N PRO A 111 1.19 9.78 -11.09
CA PRO A 111 0.87 9.52 -9.69
C PRO A 111 0.17 10.74 -9.07
N PRO A 112 -0.69 10.54 -8.06
CA PRO A 112 -1.27 11.63 -7.29
C PRO A 112 -0.20 12.54 -6.68
N THR A 113 -0.55 13.78 -6.41
CA THR A 113 0.31 14.71 -5.69
C THR A 113 0.68 14.13 -4.33
N PHE A 114 1.98 14.13 -4.01
CA PHE A 114 2.46 13.63 -2.74
C PHE A 114 1.92 14.46 -1.56
N GLY A 115 1.65 13.77 -0.44
CA GLY A 115 1.06 14.39 0.74
C GLY A 115 -0.45 14.29 0.83
N LEU A 116 -1.14 13.93 -0.27
CA LEU A 116 -2.59 13.70 -0.22
C LEU A 116 -2.88 12.37 0.50
N ASN A 117 -3.91 12.40 1.33
CA ASN A 117 -4.44 11.23 2.05
C ASN A 117 -5.72 10.70 1.42
N PHE A 118 -6.43 11.59 0.73
CA PHE A 118 -7.74 11.38 0.13
C PHE A 118 -7.84 12.16 -1.18
N LEU A 119 -8.51 11.61 -2.18
CA LEU A 119 -8.84 12.30 -3.43
C LEU A 119 -10.11 11.75 -4.08
N GLU A 120 -10.79 12.58 -4.86
CA GLU A 120 -11.94 12.18 -5.66
C GLU A 120 -11.46 11.68 -7.03
N ASP A 121 -12.08 10.59 -7.51
CA ASP A 121 -11.82 10.04 -8.84
C ASP A 121 -12.67 10.78 -9.88
N LYS A 122 -12.17 11.91 -10.37
CA LYS A 122 -12.85 12.73 -11.37
C LYS A 122 -12.70 12.19 -12.80
N ASP A 123 -11.62 11.41 -13.04
CA ASP A 123 -11.19 11.03 -14.39
C ASP A 123 -11.19 9.50 -14.61
N SER A 124 -11.92 8.75 -13.80
CA SER A 124 -11.97 7.27 -13.84
C SER A 124 -10.56 6.65 -13.89
N GLN A 125 -9.72 7.05 -12.93
CA GLN A 125 -8.32 6.66 -12.88
C GLN A 125 -8.14 5.15 -12.81
N ASN A 126 -7.04 4.65 -13.39
CA ASN A 126 -6.72 3.24 -13.38
C ASN A 126 -6.51 2.72 -11.95
N LYS A 127 -7.39 1.83 -11.51
CA LYS A 127 -7.41 1.29 -10.15
C LYS A 127 -6.09 0.60 -9.77
N ASN A 128 -5.50 -0.18 -10.67
CA ASN A 128 -4.25 -0.89 -10.41
C ASN A 128 -3.06 0.08 -10.28
N PHE A 129 -3.05 1.14 -11.10
CA PHE A 129 -2.05 2.19 -11.00
C PHE A 129 -2.20 2.96 -9.68
N MET A 130 -3.42 3.28 -9.26
CA MET A 130 -3.66 3.96 -8.00
C MET A 130 -3.29 3.08 -6.79
N LEU A 131 -3.56 1.78 -6.85
CA LEU A 131 -3.12 0.84 -5.82
C LEU A 131 -1.57 0.76 -5.75
N LEU A 132 -0.89 0.78 -6.91
CA LEU A 132 0.57 0.90 -6.98
C LEU A 132 1.07 2.20 -6.32
N CYS A 133 0.32 3.29 -6.43
CA CYS A 133 0.60 4.55 -5.74
C CYS A 133 0.26 4.52 -4.23
N GLY A 134 -0.30 3.42 -3.72
CA GLY A 134 -0.69 3.26 -2.32
C GLY A 134 -2.08 3.76 -1.98
N PHE A 135 -2.99 3.84 -2.97
CA PHE A 135 -4.38 4.28 -2.79
C PHE A 135 -5.37 3.16 -3.08
N GLU A 136 -6.30 2.92 -2.16
CA GLU A 136 -7.45 2.02 -2.37
C GLU A 136 -8.65 2.81 -2.87
N LYS A 137 -9.41 2.20 -3.80
CA LYS A 137 -10.59 2.80 -4.41
C LYS A 137 -11.87 2.42 -3.68
N PHE A 138 -12.68 3.42 -3.35
CA PHE A 138 -14.03 3.31 -2.81
C PHE A 138 -14.99 4.11 -3.69
N ASP A 139 -15.71 3.45 -4.58
CA ASP A 139 -16.60 4.06 -5.57
C ASP A 139 -15.85 5.12 -6.42
N ASN A 140 -16.14 6.40 -6.22
CA ASN A 140 -15.46 7.52 -6.86
C ASN A 140 -14.42 8.22 -5.95
N LEU A 141 -13.96 7.54 -4.90
CA LEU A 141 -13.01 8.08 -3.93
C LEU A 141 -11.78 7.19 -3.87
N PHE A 142 -10.62 7.79 -3.60
CA PHE A 142 -9.38 7.10 -3.29
C PHE A 142 -8.88 7.50 -1.92
N VAL A 143 -8.49 6.54 -1.11
CA VAL A 143 -7.90 6.75 0.22
C VAL A 143 -6.54 6.07 0.28
N ARG A 144 -5.54 6.76 0.81
CA ARG A 144 -4.21 6.17 0.99
C ARG A 144 -4.26 5.04 2.03
N ILE A 145 -3.64 3.91 1.71
CA ILE A 145 -3.77 2.64 2.45
C ILE A 145 -3.37 2.79 3.93
N ASP A 146 -2.27 3.47 4.24
CA ASP A 146 -1.83 3.66 5.62
C ASP A 146 -2.77 4.58 6.44
N ILE A 147 -3.43 5.51 5.75
CA ILE A 147 -4.45 6.39 6.34
C ILE A 147 -5.75 5.61 6.60
N LEU A 148 -6.14 4.75 5.65
CA LEU A 148 -7.29 3.86 5.82
C LEU A 148 -7.14 2.95 7.05
N GLU A 149 -5.96 2.36 7.23
CA GLU A 149 -5.68 1.50 8.39
C GLU A 149 -5.71 2.29 9.72
N ARG A 150 -5.23 3.53 9.73
CA ARG A 150 -5.32 4.41 10.89
C ARG A 150 -6.74 4.86 11.18
N LEU A 151 -7.51 5.18 10.13
CA LEU A 151 -8.91 5.55 10.25
C LEU A 151 -9.72 4.42 10.89
N PHE A 152 -9.48 3.18 10.46
CA PHE A 152 -10.15 2.02 11.03
C PHE A 152 -9.94 1.90 12.55
N VAL A 153 -8.72 2.13 13.03
CA VAL A 153 -8.43 2.13 14.48
C VAL A 153 -9.21 3.23 15.20
N GLN A 154 -9.29 4.43 14.60
CA GLN A 154 -10.08 5.52 15.17
C GLN A 154 -11.57 5.20 15.20
N ILE A 155 -12.11 4.59 14.15
CA ILE A 155 -13.52 4.16 14.09
C ILE A 155 -13.82 3.16 15.21
N ILE A 156 -13.01 2.12 15.37
CA ILE A 156 -13.20 1.12 16.44
C ILE A 156 -13.19 1.79 17.82
N ASN A 157 -12.25 2.69 18.06
CA ASN A 157 -12.12 3.37 19.34
C ASN A 157 -13.28 4.35 19.62
N ALA A 158 -13.91 4.88 18.58
CA ALA A 158 -15.03 5.81 18.68
C ALA A 158 -16.41 5.12 18.61
N THR A 159 -16.45 3.82 18.29
CA THR A 159 -17.70 3.06 18.24
C THR A 159 -18.13 2.73 19.67
N SER A 160 -19.37 3.11 20.01
CA SER A 160 -19.98 2.77 21.28
C SER A 160 -20.23 1.25 21.34
N LYS A 161 -19.87 0.63 22.48
CA LYS A 161 -20.13 -0.81 22.70
C LYS A 161 -21.63 -1.14 22.80
N GLU A 162 -22.46 -0.16 23.15
CA GLU A 162 -23.90 -0.36 23.38
C GLU A 162 -24.75 -0.27 22.11
N ASN A 163 -24.43 0.64 21.18
CA ASN A 163 -25.30 0.95 20.05
C ASN A 163 -24.69 0.66 18.68
N SER A 164 -23.45 0.19 18.61
CA SER A 164 -22.71 0.00 17.35
C SER A 164 -22.68 1.26 16.43
N GLU A 165 -22.98 2.43 16.97
CA GLU A 165 -22.97 3.69 16.24
C GLU A 165 -21.55 4.26 16.15
N ILE A 166 -21.15 4.63 14.94
CA ILE A 166 -19.88 5.29 14.72
C ILE A 166 -20.05 6.77 15.01
N LYS A 167 -19.46 7.21 16.11
CA LYS A 167 -19.39 8.64 16.45
C LYS A 167 -18.28 9.30 15.61
N MET A 168 -18.71 10.13 14.66
CA MET A 168 -17.76 10.91 13.87
C MET A 168 -17.05 11.94 14.75
N ILE A 169 -15.73 11.88 14.82
CA ILE A 169 -14.87 12.82 15.55
C ILE A 169 -14.05 13.66 14.56
N PRO A 170 -13.72 14.92 14.92
CA PRO A 170 -12.95 15.82 14.04
C PRO A 170 -11.62 15.24 13.57
N GLU A 171 -10.96 14.44 14.40
CA GLU A 171 -9.69 13.78 14.10
C GLU A 171 -9.76 12.84 12.89
N MET A 172 -10.92 12.18 12.65
CA MET A 172 -11.13 11.33 11.47
C MET A 172 -11.15 12.16 10.19
N LEU A 173 -11.79 13.35 10.23
CA LEU A 173 -11.84 14.26 9.09
C LEU A 173 -10.47 14.86 8.79
N ASN A 174 -9.75 15.27 9.86
CA ASN A 174 -8.39 15.80 9.75
C ASN A 174 -7.42 14.75 9.19
N LEU A 175 -7.57 13.49 9.61
CA LEU A 175 -6.74 12.39 9.11
C LEU A 175 -6.89 12.18 7.61
N LEU A 176 -8.12 12.24 7.11
CA LEU A 176 -8.41 12.09 5.67
C LEU A 176 -8.15 13.37 4.88
N GLY A 177 -8.39 14.53 5.48
CA GLY A 177 -8.39 15.81 4.77
C GLY A 177 -9.58 15.95 3.82
N CYS A 178 -10.76 15.43 4.21
CA CYS A 178 -11.97 15.44 3.39
C CYS A 178 -13.14 16.14 4.10
N SER A 179 -14.20 16.46 3.33
CA SER A 179 -15.45 17.00 3.85
C SER A 179 -16.25 15.94 4.62
N LYS A 180 -17.18 16.39 5.50
CA LYS A 180 -18.11 15.49 6.20
C LYS A 180 -18.96 14.65 5.24
N GLU A 181 -19.31 15.20 4.08
CA GLU A 181 -20.10 14.50 3.06
C GLU A 181 -19.31 13.36 2.44
N ASN A 182 -18.07 13.60 2.05
CA ASN A 182 -17.18 12.58 1.50
C ASN A 182 -16.86 11.50 2.54
N PHE A 183 -16.69 11.88 3.81
CA PHE A 183 -16.51 10.92 4.88
C PHE A 183 -17.73 10.02 5.06
N LYS A 184 -18.97 10.57 5.04
CA LYS A 184 -20.19 9.76 5.10
C LYS A 184 -20.30 8.78 3.94
N LYS A 185 -20.00 9.21 2.72
CA LYS A 185 -19.96 8.32 1.54
C LYS A 185 -18.95 7.17 1.72
N LEU A 186 -17.81 7.45 2.31
CA LEU A 186 -16.79 6.43 2.59
C LEU A 186 -17.26 5.39 3.61
N LEU A 187 -17.98 5.79 4.67
CA LEU A 187 -18.48 4.88 5.71
C LEU A 187 -19.63 3.97 5.25
N GLN A 188 -20.33 4.33 4.19
CA GLN A 188 -21.44 3.53 3.65
C GLN A 188 -20.99 2.37 2.75
N LYS A 189 -19.69 2.25 2.51
CA LYS A 189 -19.03 1.24 1.67
C LYS A 189 -18.15 0.31 2.47
#